data_b86e640ef920131da2795758d34d9789
#
_entry.id   b86e640ef920131da2795758d34d9789
#
_cell.length_a   1.000
_cell.length_b   1.000
_cell.length_c   1.000
_cell.angle_alpha   90.00
_cell.angle_beta   90.00
_cell.angle_gamma   90.00
#
_symmetry.space_group_name_H-M   'P 1'
#
loop_
_entity.id
_entity.type
_entity.pdbx_description
1 polymer ?
#
loop_
_entity_poly.entity_id
_entity_poly.type
_entity_poly.pdbx_seq_one_letter_code
_entity_poly.pdbx_strand_id
1 'polypeptide(L)'
;METIASFTIDHIRLLPGLYVSRKDKIGEETITTFDIRMTAPNREPVMNTAEMHTIEHLGATYLRNDPVYGSQIVYFGPMGCRTGFSLVMGGDRSSRAVWSLVKGMFEFIRDFDGEEIPGARPEQCGNYLDQNLGMAKYLANRYLSVMGEEPAEERLVYPE
;
A
#
# COMPACT_ATOMS: atom_id res chain seq x y z
N MET A 1 18.01 7.63 -22.79
CA MET A 1 17.46 7.68 -21.42
C MET A 1 17.24 6.24 -21.03
N GLU A 2 17.77 5.79 -19.90
CA GLU A 2 17.63 4.41 -19.43
C GLU A 2 16.23 4.17 -18.85
N THR A 3 15.72 2.95 -19.04
CA THR A 3 14.43 2.54 -18.46
C THR A 3 14.58 2.34 -16.95
N ILE A 4 13.69 2.93 -16.16
CA ILE A 4 13.69 2.78 -14.70
C ILE A 4 13.13 1.42 -14.28
N ALA A 5 13.55 0.91 -13.12
CA ALA A 5 13.20 -0.44 -12.63
C ALA A 5 11.69 -0.72 -12.62
N SER A 6 10.86 0.26 -12.25
CA SER A 6 9.40 0.09 -12.21
C SER A 6 8.75 -0.15 -13.59
N PHE A 7 9.44 0.19 -14.68
CA PHE A 7 8.94 -0.03 -16.04
C PHE A 7 9.42 -1.37 -16.66
N THR A 8 10.27 -2.12 -15.95
CA THR A 8 10.74 -3.43 -16.39
C THR A 8 9.90 -4.59 -15.87
N ILE A 9 8.96 -4.31 -14.97
CA ILE A 9 8.06 -5.32 -14.40
C ILE A 9 7.01 -5.71 -15.45
N ASP A 10 6.74 -7.00 -15.62
CA ASP A 10 5.66 -7.49 -16.48
C ASP A 10 4.27 -7.20 -15.85
N HIS A 11 3.70 -6.03 -16.19
CA HIS A 11 2.38 -5.61 -15.71
C HIS A 11 1.22 -6.44 -16.29
N ILE A 12 1.43 -7.25 -17.33
CA ILE A 12 0.40 -8.15 -17.88
C ILE A 12 0.23 -9.36 -16.97
N ARG A 13 1.32 -9.86 -16.41
CA ARG A 13 1.33 -11.04 -15.52
C ARG A 13 1.20 -10.70 -14.04
N LEU A 14 1.40 -9.42 -13.68
CA LEU A 14 1.41 -8.97 -12.29
C LEU A 14 0.04 -9.22 -11.62
N LEU A 15 0.07 -9.89 -10.47
CA LEU A 15 -1.10 -10.16 -9.63
C LEU A 15 -1.23 -9.12 -8.50
N PRO A 16 -2.39 -9.02 -7.86
CA PRO A 16 -2.49 -8.36 -6.56
C PRO A 16 -1.53 -9.05 -5.57
N GLY A 17 -0.77 -8.25 -4.81
CA GLY A 17 0.30 -8.79 -3.98
C GLY A 17 1.02 -7.73 -3.16
N LEU A 18 2.09 -8.14 -2.52
CA LEU A 18 3.02 -7.30 -1.78
C LEU A 18 4.45 -7.59 -2.26
N TYR A 19 5.03 -6.68 -3.01
CA TYR A 19 6.31 -6.91 -3.68
C TYR A 19 7.38 -5.94 -3.17
N VAL A 20 8.63 -6.37 -3.10
CA VAL A 20 9.76 -5.45 -3.00
C VAL A 20 9.97 -4.82 -4.38
N SER A 21 9.63 -3.54 -4.50
CA SER A 21 9.80 -2.80 -5.75
C SER A 21 11.27 -2.48 -6.02
N ARG A 22 11.96 -1.99 -4.98
CA ARG A 22 13.39 -1.71 -5.04
C ARG A 22 13.97 -1.54 -3.64
N LYS A 23 15.31 -1.59 -3.57
CA LYS A 23 16.11 -1.25 -2.40
C LYS A 23 17.12 -0.18 -2.79
N ASP A 24 17.07 0.97 -2.12
CA ASP A 24 17.96 2.08 -2.36
C ASP A 24 18.97 2.20 -1.21
N LYS A 25 20.24 2.50 -1.53
CA LYS A 25 21.27 2.84 -0.56
C LYS A 25 21.40 4.35 -0.45
N ILE A 26 21.26 4.88 0.78
CA ILE A 26 21.47 6.31 1.08
C ILE A 26 22.49 6.39 2.21
N GLY A 27 23.77 6.64 1.85
CA GLY A 27 24.86 6.47 2.78
C GLY A 27 25.04 5.01 3.17
N GLU A 28 25.04 4.72 4.48
CA GLU A 28 25.12 3.35 5.00
C GLU A 28 23.73 2.70 5.16
N GLU A 29 22.66 3.50 5.07
CA GLU A 29 21.30 3.04 5.29
C GLU A 29 20.70 2.43 4.01
N THR A 30 19.83 1.45 4.22
CA THR A 30 18.99 0.85 3.16
C THR A 30 17.57 1.33 3.32
N ILE A 31 16.94 1.74 2.21
CA ILE A 31 15.52 2.06 2.14
C ILE A 31 14.85 1.02 1.23
N THR A 32 13.82 0.36 1.73
CA THR A 32 13.02 -0.60 0.96
C THR A 32 11.71 0.05 0.53
N THR A 33 11.42 0.03 -0.77
CA THR A 33 10.12 0.43 -1.33
C THR A 33 9.32 -0.81 -1.67
N PHE A 34 8.11 -0.89 -1.12
CA PHE A 34 7.15 -1.95 -1.40
C PHE A 34 6.06 -1.46 -2.36
N ASP A 35 5.67 -2.35 -3.25
CA ASP A 35 4.49 -2.25 -4.10
C ASP A 35 3.37 -3.06 -3.47
N ILE A 36 2.39 -2.36 -2.90
CA ILE A 36 1.14 -2.96 -2.41
C ILE A 36 0.16 -2.96 -3.57
N ARG A 37 0.18 -4.00 -4.39
CA ARG A 37 -0.64 -4.10 -5.59
C ARG A 37 -2.02 -4.64 -5.23
N MET A 38 -3.05 -3.80 -5.35
CA MET A 38 -4.41 -4.13 -4.93
C MET A 38 -5.28 -4.68 -6.06
N THR A 39 -5.00 -4.31 -7.31
CA THR A 39 -5.72 -4.80 -8.49
C THR A 39 -4.74 -5.33 -9.53
N ALA A 40 -5.17 -6.33 -10.32
CA ALA A 40 -4.37 -6.83 -11.43
C ALA A 40 -4.31 -5.76 -12.54
N PRO A 41 -3.12 -5.19 -12.85
CA PRO A 41 -3.00 -4.12 -13.83
C PRO A 41 -3.57 -4.51 -15.20
N ASN A 42 -4.26 -3.59 -15.85
CA ASN A 42 -4.85 -3.76 -17.18
C ASN A 42 -5.90 -4.88 -17.33
N ARG A 43 -6.23 -5.61 -16.24
CA ARG A 43 -7.20 -6.72 -16.24
C ARG A 43 -8.37 -6.49 -15.30
N GLU A 44 -8.18 -5.66 -14.27
CA GLU A 44 -9.22 -5.30 -13.31
C GLU A 44 -9.46 -3.78 -13.32
N PRO A 45 -10.66 -3.32 -12.93
CA PRO A 45 -10.92 -1.90 -12.75
C PRO A 45 -9.95 -1.26 -11.76
N VAL A 46 -9.53 -0.04 -12.05
CA VAL A 46 -8.70 0.75 -11.13
C VAL A 46 -9.57 1.34 -10.01
N MET A 47 -8.95 1.69 -8.89
CA MET A 47 -9.60 2.39 -7.79
C MET A 47 -9.91 3.85 -8.20
N ASN A 48 -10.98 4.42 -7.65
CA ASN A 48 -11.24 5.85 -7.79
C ASN A 48 -10.49 6.66 -6.74
N THR A 49 -10.43 7.98 -6.93
CA THR A 49 -9.64 8.87 -6.07
C THR A 49 -10.11 8.87 -4.63
N ALA A 50 -11.41 8.88 -4.38
CA ALA A 50 -11.99 9.00 -3.05
C ALA A 50 -11.66 7.82 -2.15
N GLU A 51 -11.81 6.57 -2.62
CA GLU A 51 -11.44 5.39 -1.85
C GLU A 51 -9.92 5.27 -1.65
N MET A 52 -9.11 5.62 -2.65
CA MET A 52 -7.66 5.67 -2.51
C MET A 52 -7.23 6.67 -1.45
N HIS A 53 -7.83 7.85 -1.45
CA HIS A 53 -7.56 8.91 -0.48
C HIS A 53 -7.91 8.48 0.95
N THR A 54 -9.04 7.77 1.12
CA THR A 54 -9.42 7.19 2.41
C THR A 54 -8.44 6.12 2.87
N ILE A 55 -8.03 5.20 1.98
CA ILE A 55 -7.02 4.18 2.31
C ILE A 55 -5.68 4.82 2.67
N GLU A 56 -5.28 5.90 1.97
CA GLU A 56 -4.07 6.64 2.29
C GLU A 56 -4.12 7.21 3.72
N HIS A 57 -5.18 7.94 4.08
CA HIS A 57 -5.32 8.54 5.40
C HIS A 57 -5.33 7.50 6.53
N LEU A 58 -6.14 6.46 6.40
CA LEU A 58 -6.23 5.39 7.40
C LEU A 58 -4.95 4.58 7.47
N GLY A 59 -4.39 4.21 6.31
CA GLY A 59 -3.15 3.44 6.22
C GLY A 59 -1.95 4.20 6.80
N ALA A 60 -1.78 5.46 6.43
CA ALA A 60 -0.70 6.30 6.97
C ALA A 60 -0.85 6.47 8.50
N THR A 61 -2.07 6.66 8.99
CA THR A 61 -2.35 6.76 10.42
C THR A 61 -1.97 5.47 11.14
N TYR A 62 -2.40 4.31 10.65
CA TYR A 62 -2.06 3.02 11.23
C TYR A 62 -0.55 2.78 11.24
N LEU A 63 0.10 2.91 10.08
CA LEU A 63 1.52 2.60 9.90
C LEU A 63 2.42 3.46 10.79
N ARG A 64 2.15 4.77 10.87
CA ARG A 64 2.99 5.68 11.68
C ARG A 64 2.75 5.55 13.18
N ASN A 65 1.64 4.97 13.60
CA ASN A 65 1.34 4.67 15.00
C ASN A 65 1.73 3.23 15.41
N ASP A 66 2.25 2.42 14.48
CA ASP A 66 2.74 1.08 14.82
C ASP A 66 3.89 1.16 15.84
N PRO A 67 3.81 0.43 16.96
CA PRO A 67 4.80 0.56 18.04
C PRO A 67 6.20 0.03 17.67
N VAL A 68 6.29 -0.81 16.63
CA VAL A 68 7.55 -1.43 16.20
C VAL A 68 8.11 -0.71 14.98
N TYR A 69 7.27 -0.42 13.99
CA TYR A 69 7.69 0.07 12.68
C TYR A 69 7.41 1.55 12.44
N GLY A 70 6.62 2.21 13.28
CA GLY A 70 6.16 3.59 13.05
C GLY A 70 7.28 4.59 12.74
N SER A 71 8.39 4.51 13.49
CA SER A 71 9.58 5.38 13.28
C SER A 71 10.35 5.07 12.00
N GLN A 72 10.09 3.95 11.36
CA GLN A 72 10.78 3.50 10.14
C GLN A 72 9.94 3.75 8.88
N ILE A 73 8.69 4.19 9.03
CA ILE A 73 7.81 4.54 7.91
C ILE A 73 8.27 5.87 7.32
N VAL A 74 8.74 5.84 6.09
CA VAL A 74 9.17 7.03 5.35
C VAL A 74 7.99 7.64 4.59
N TYR A 75 7.25 6.79 3.85
CA TYR A 75 6.12 7.24 3.04
C TYR A 75 5.11 6.11 2.82
N PHE A 76 3.84 6.47 2.77
CA PHE A 76 2.75 5.62 2.27
C PHE A 76 1.81 6.49 1.43
N GLY A 77 1.48 6.05 0.22
CA GLY A 77 0.59 6.78 -0.65
C GLY A 77 0.26 6.04 -1.95
N PRO A 78 -0.77 6.49 -2.67
CA PRO A 78 -1.27 5.83 -3.88
C PRO A 78 -0.30 5.96 -5.05
N MET A 79 -0.33 4.97 -5.93
CA MET A 79 0.34 5.02 -7.24
C MET A 79 -0.54 5.77 -8.25
N GLY A 80 0.09 6.53 -9.15
CA GLY A 80 -0.61 7.30 -10.18
C GLY A 80 -1.47 6.45 -11.14
N CYS A 81 -1.13 5.15 -11.31
CA CYS A 81 -1.93 4.20 -12.10
C CYS A 81 -3.20 3.72 -11.39
N ARG A 82 -3.38 4.07 -10.12
CA ARG A 82 -4.54 3.73 -9.29
C ARG A 82 -4.78 2.21 -9.10
N THR A 83 -3.72 1.40 -9.17
CA THR A 83 -3.79 -0.05 -8.98
C THR A 83 -3.20 -0.52 -7.65
N GLY A 84 -2.66 0.39 -6.86
CA GLY A 84 -2.05 0.08 -5.57
C GLY A 84 -1.41 1.28 -4.89
N PHE A 85 -0.59 0.97 -3.89
CA PHE A 85 0.08 1.94 -3.03
C PHE A 85 1.58 1.65 -2.94
N SER A 86 2.37 2.69 -2.74
CA SER A 86 3.77 2.57 -2.38
C SER A 86 3.94 2.71 -0.87
N LEU A 87 4.64 1.76 -0.25
CA LEU A 87 5.11 1.85 1.13
C LEU A 87 6.63 1.92 1.12
N VAL A 88 7.21 2.98 1.69
CA VAL A 88 8.65 3.17 1.80
C VAL A 88 9.06 3.08 3.26
N MET A 89 10.01 2.20 3.56
CA MET A 89 10.47 1.93 4.92
C MET A 89 11.99 1.95 5.03
N GLY A 90 12.50 2.39 6.16
CA GLY A 90 13.89 2.20 6.54
C GLY A 90 14.23 0.73 6.79
N GLY A 91 15.43 0.33 6.42
CA GLY A 91 15.97 -1.02 6.59
C GLY A 91 15.85 -1.91 5.35
N ASP A 92 16.68 -2.96 5.33
CA ASP A 92 16.64 -4.02 4.31
C ASP A 92 15.58 -5.06 4.70
N ARG A 93 14.47 -5.08 3.98
CA ARG A 93 13.30 -5.88 4.33
C ARG A 93 12.78 -6.70 3.16
N SER A 94 12.19 -7.87 3.46
CA SER A 94 11.47 -8.68 2.49
C SER A 94 9.95 -8.44 2.59
N SER A 95 9.22 -8.75 1.53
CA SER A 95 7.75 -8.69 1.53
C SER A 95 7.14 -9.55 2.64
N ARG A 96 7.65 -10.75 2.85
CA ARG A 96 7.20 -11.66 3.90
C ARG A 96 7.41 -11.08 5.31
N ALA A 97 8.53 -10.38 5.54
CA ALA A 97 8.82 -9.77 6.85
C ALA A 97 7.87 -8.64 7.23
N VAL A 98 7.30 -7.94 6.25
CA VAL A 98 6.36 -6.83 6.49
C VAL A 98 4.90 -7.20 6.26
N TRP A 99 4.60 -8.44 5.88
CA TRP A 99 3.22 -8.87 5.62
C TRP A 99 2.30 -8.67 6.81
N SER A 100 2.73 -9.02 8.02
CA SER A 100 1.90 -8.86 9.21
C SER A 100 1.53 -7.38 9.47
N LEU A 101 2.44 -6.45 9.21
CA LEU A 101 2.19 -5.01 9.31
C LEU A 101 1.17 -4.55 8.26
N VAL A 102 1.35 -4.95 7.00
CA VAL A 102 0.44 -4.60 5.90
C VAL A 102 -0.93 -5.24 6.09
N LYS A 103 -0.97 -6.50 6.53
CA LYS A 103 -2.22 -7.19 6.88
C LYS A 103 -2.98 -6.44 7.97
N GLY A 104 -2.30 -6.10 9.08
CA GLY A 104 -2.90 -5.35 10.18
C GLY A 104 -3.42 -3.98 9.76
N MET A 105 -2.72 -3.29 8.84
CA MET A 105 -3.20 -2.03 8.26
C MET A 105 -4.52 -2.21 7.51
N PHE A 106 -4.64 -3.24 6.66
CA PHE A 106 -5.88 -3.48 5.93
C PHE A 106 -7.01 -4.02 6.82
N GLU A 107 -6.70 -4.79 7.86
CA GLU A 107 -7.67 -5.17 8.88
C GLU A 107 -8.20 -3.93 9.62
N PHE A 108 -7.33 -3.01 10.00
CA PHE A 108 -7.73 -1.74 10.60
C PHE A 108 -8.64 -0.92 9.66
N ILE A 109 -8.32 -0.83 8.37
CA ILE A 109 -9.16 -0.12 7.39
C ILE A 109 -10.51 -0.81 7.22
N ARG A 110 -10.54 -2.14 7.08
CA ARG A 110 -11.76 -2.94 6.96
C ARG A 110 -12.72 -2.73 8.13
N ASP A 111 -12.17 -2.71 9.33
CA ASP A 111 -12.92 -2.70 10.59
C ASP A 111 -13.10 -1.30 11.16
N PHE A 112 -12.61 -0.26 10.48
CA PHE A 112 -12.67 1.11 10.96
C PHE A 112 -14.11 1.55 11.26
N ASP A 113 -14.36 2.00 12.50
CA ASP A 113 -15.68 2.41 13.01
C ASP A 113 -15.67 3.84 13.57
N GLY A 114 -14.58 4.59 13.34
CA GLY A 114 -14.50 5.98 13.78
C GLY A 114 -15.52 6.89 13.08
N GLU A 115 -15.98 7.90 13.80
CA GLU A 115 -16.95 8.88 13.28
C GLU A 115 -16.36 9.75 12.16
N GLU A 116 -15.05 9.94 12.17
CA GLU A 116 -14.34 10.79 11.22
C GLU A 116 -13.04 10.11 10.75
N ILE A 117 -12.75 10.20 9.45
CA ILE A 117 -11.47 9.74 8.90
C ILE A 117 -10.36 10.67 9.39
N PRO A 118 -9.28 10.15 9.99
CA PRO A 118 -8.15 10.96 10.44
C PRO A 118 -7.63 11.88 9.34
N GLY A 119 -7.45 13.15 9.65
CA GLY A 119 -6.96 14.15 8.70
C GLY A 119 -7.96 14.63 7.65
N ALA A 120 -9.21 14.16 7.65
CA ALA A 120 -10.25 14.58 6.68
C ALA A 120 -10.93 15.89 7.10
N ARG A 121 -10.14 16.93 7.38
CA ARG A 121 -10.60 18.29 7.72
C ARG A 121 -9.94 19.33 6.82
N PRO A 122 -10.60 20.46 6.57
CA PRO A 122 -10.06 21.49 5.66
C PRO A 122 -8.71 22.06 6.11
N GLU A 123 -8.42 22.05 7.42
CA GLU A 123 -7.15 22.52 7.97
C GLU A 123 -6.01 21.47 7.81
N GLN A 124 -6.35 20.22 7.52
CA GLN A 124 -5.43 19.09 7.54
C GLN A 124 -5.20 18.47 6.15
N CYS A 125 -6.15 18.64 5.24
CA CYS A 125 -6.14 18.04 3.92
C CYS A 125 -6.59 19.02 2.84
N GLY A 126 -5.85 19.09 1.73
CA GLY A 126 -6.14 19.99 0.60
C GLY A 126 -7.39 19.59 -0.20
N ASN A 127 -7.93 18.39 0.01
CA ASN A 127 -9.15 17.89 -0.65
C ASN A 127 -9.96 16.98 0.29
N TYR A 128 -10.26 17.48 1.46
CA TYR A 128 -10.79 16.69 2.58
C TYR A 128 -12.16 16.03 2.31
N LEU A 129 -12.94 16.53 1.37
CA LEU A 129 -14.25 15.98 0.99
C LEU A 129 -14.16 14.77 0.04
N ASP A 130 -13.02 14.54 -0.62
CA ASP A 130 -12.82 13.43 -1.55
C ASP A 130 -12.51 12.14 -0.78
N GLN A 131 -13.51 11.59 -0.10
CA GLN A 131 -13.41 10.42 0.76
C GLN A 131 -14.54 9.41 0.43
N ASN A 132 -14.24 8.12 0.52
CA ASN A 132 -15.21 7.04 0.37
C ASN A 132 -14.85 5.87 1.30
N LEU A 133 -15.28 5.95 2.56
CA LEU A 133 -14.99 4.94 3.57
C LEU A 133 -15.60 3.57 3.23
N GLY A 134 -16.83 3.54 2.72
CA GLY A 134 -17.50 2.29 2.38
C GLY A 134 -16.73 1.50 1.33
N MET A 135 -16.27 2.16 0.26
CA MET A 135 -15.47 1.52 -0.78
C MET A 135 -14.06 1.18 -0.30
N ALA A 136 -13.44 2.02 0.53
CA ALA A 136 -12.13 1.73 1.13
C ALA A 136 -12.17 0.45 1.98
N LYS A 137 -13.20 0.28 2.80
CA LYS A 137 -13.43 -0.95 3.60
C LYS A 137 -13.63 -2.17 2.71
N TYR A 138 -14.42 -2.05 1.65
CA TYR A 138 -14.65 -3.13 0.68
C TYR A 138 -13.34 -3.55 0.01
N LEU A 139 -12.54 -2.60 -0.47
CA LEU A 139 -11.25 -2.86 -1.13
C LEU A 139 -10.23 -3.47 -0.18
N ALA A 140 -10.19 -3.01 1.07
CA ALA A 140 -9.35 -3.60 2.11
C ALA A 140 -9.71 -5.07 2.37
N ASN A 141 -11.00 -5.37 2.53
CA ASN A 141 -11.48 -6.75 2.71
C ASN A 141 -11.17 -7.62 1.50
N ARG A 142 -11.35 -7.11 0.29
CA ARG A 142 -11.01 -7.81 -0.95
C ARG A 142 -9.51 -8.13 -1.01
N TYR A 143 -8.63 -7.18 -0.70
CA TYR A 143 -7.19 -7.41 -0.70
C TYR A 143 -6.79 -8.49 0.32
N LEU A 144 -7.32 -8.42 1.55
CA LEU A 144 -7.09 -9.44 2.58
C LEU A 144 -7.55 -10.84 2.12
N SER A 145 -8.71 -10.92 1.46
CA SER A 145 -9.23 -12.19 0.93
C SER A 145 -8.35 -12.79 -0.17
N VAL A 146 -7.77 -11.95 -1.02
CA VAL A 146 -6.86 -12.37 -2.10
C VAL A 146 -5.50 -12.81 -1.56
N MET A 147 -4.99 -12.12 -0.55
CA MET A 147 -3.69 -12.41 0.05
C MET A 147 -3.74 -13.61 1.02
N GLY A 148 -4.85 -13.79 1.72
CA GLY A 148 -5.00 -14.84 2.74
C GLY A 148 -4.14 -14.60 3.98
N GLU A 149 -4.07 -15.59 4.86
CA GLU A 149 -3.26 -15.52 6.08
C GLU A 149 -1.76 -15.60 5.77
N GLU A 150 -1.39 -16.50 4.86
CA GLU A 150 -0.03 -16.71 4.38
C GLU A 150 -0.01 -16.56 2.85
N PRO A 151 0.41 -15.41 2.33
CA PRO A 151 0.44 -15.17 0.89
C PRO A 151 1.34 -16.16 0.16
N ALA A 152 0.86 -16.66 -0.98
CA ALA A 152 1.64 -17.47 -1.90
C ALA A 152 2.85 -16.68 -2.44
N GLU A 153 3.93 -17.37 -2.79
CA GLU A 153 5.18 -16.75 -3.26
C GLU A 153 4.98 -15.86 -4.50
N GLU A 154 4.10 -16.25 -5.42
CA GLU A 154 3.74 -15.48 -6.62
C GLU A 154 3.08 -14.12 -6.32
N ARG A 155 2.68 -13.88 -5.05
CA ARG A 155 2.14 -12.60 -4.57
C ARG A 155 3.15 -11.80 -3.75
N LEU A 156 4.36 -12.32 -3.59
CA LEU A 156 5.45 -11.71 -2.82
C LEU A 156 6.68 -11.41 -3.68
N VAL A 157 6.78 -12.04 -4.86
CA VAL A 157 7.87 -11.88 -5.82
C VAL A 157 7.27 -11.52 -7.18
N TYR A 158 7.87 -10.54 -7.85
CA TYR A 158 7.43 -10.15 -9.18
C TYR A 158 7.53 -11.28 -10.19
N PRO A 159 6.60 -11.38 -11.15
CA PRO A 159 6.70 -12.33 -12.25
C PRO A 159 7.97 -12.05 -13.08
N GLU A 160 8.69 -13.13 -13.46
CA GLU A 160 9.84 -13.08 -14.36
C GLU A 160 9.42 -12.90 -15.82
#